data_ff17fb41e086e1b3297df3804efd3d64
#
_entry.id   ff17fb41e086e1b3297df3804efd3d64
#
_cell.length_a   1.000
_cell.length_b   1.000
_cell.length_c   1.000
_cell.angle_alpha   90.00
_cell.angle_beta   90.00
_cell.angle_gamma   90.00
#
_symmetry.space_group_name_H-M   'P 1'
#
loop_
_entity.id
_entity.type
_entity.pdbx_description
1 polymer ?
#
loop_
_entity_poly.entity_id
_entity_poly.type
_entity_poly.pdbx_seq_one_letter_code
_entity_poly.pdbx_strand_id
1 'polypeptide(L)'
;MKQKFITRHSGNRRLILIFLGWGMTDAVLNSVERLDGYDIMAVWDYRDESFDAEIINSYREIFVFAWSFGVFMAARTLARNSSLPVALKVAINGTLNPVHDTLGIPSAIFHGTLAGLNERSLAKFYRRMCSDISQFNEFKGNYPERDIDGLKDELTAIERYAADGSPLDTSWHRVIIAADDRIFPPENMAKAWEHTPRTSKIAGGHLPQWQKILESEIINKKAVGEKFESSASTYDENAIVQNRIAATLWKLWRENMTSQPCSILEIGAGTGMLTREYAPVLTNADITTWDLTNAIRPLPTGKAVTGDAEELVYDALPDSFDTIVSASTFQWFNSLPMFLNNASRIMRRGGILAFSTFGHDNMKELSAITGSSLRYF
;
A
#
# COMPACT_ATOMS: atom_id res chain seq x y z
N MET A 1 10.84 -20.65 5.49
CA MET A 1 9.58 -20.18 4.81
C MET A 1 9.66 -20.52 3.34
N LYS A 2 8.52 -20.71 2.69
CA LYS A 2 8.41 -20.82 1.22
C LYS A 2 8.11 -19.48 0.61
N GLN A 3 8.69 -19.20 -0.56
CA GLN A 3 8.49 -17.97 -1.33
C GLN A 3 8.21 -18.34 -2.79
N LYS A 4 7.18 -17.74 -3.39
CA LYS A 4 6.83 -18.00 -4.79
C LYS A 4 6.21 -16.76 -5.43
N PHE A 5 6.67 -16.42 -6.62
CA PHE A 5 5.99 -15.43 -7.44
C PHE A 5 4.65 -15.99 -7.96
N ILE A 6 3.59 -15.24 -7.72
CA ILE A 6 2.27 -15.49 -8.29
C ILE A 6 2.20 -14.86 -9.68
N THR A 7 2.67 -13.61 -9.77
CA THR A 7 2.89 -12.93 -11.06
C THR A 7 4.27 -12.32 -11.07
N ARG A 8 4.96 -12.38 -12.22
CA ARG A 8 6.27 -11.75 -12.42
C ARG A 8 6.43 -11.31 -13.86
N HIS A 9 6.80 -10.05 -14.09
CA HIS A 9 6.99 -9.47 -15.41
C HIS A 9 8.32 -8.72 -15.49
N SER A 10 9.04 -8.89 -16.57
CA SER A 10 10.27 -8.14 -16.82
C SER A 10 9.94 -6.65 -16.92
N GLY A 11 10.63 -5.85 -16.13
CA GLY A 11 10.45 -4.39 -16.09
C GLY A 11 9.65 -3.86 -14.92
N ASN A 12 8.85 -4.69 -14.23
CA ASN A 12 8.21 -4.24 -12.99
C ASN A 12 9.28 -3.93 -11.92
N ARG A 13 9.10 -2.81 -11.25
CA ARG A 13 9.98 -2.32 -10.19
C ARG A 13 9.30 -2.29 -8.82
N ARG A 14 8.03 -2.67 -8.75
CA ARG A 14 7.20 -2.71 -7.54
C ARG A 14 6.79 -4.13 -7.25
N LEU A 15 6.86 -4.52 -5.98
CA LEU A 15 6.49 -5.85 -5.49
C LEU A 15 5.39 -5.75 -4.45
N ILE A 16 4.34 -6.53 -4.61
CA ILE A 16 3.39 -6.86 -3.56
C ILE A 16 3.85 -8.16 -2.92
N LEU A 17 4.29 -8.08 -1.65
CA LEU A 17 4.79 -9.20 -0.87
C LEU A 17 3.71 -9.61 0.15
N ILE A 18 3.14 -10.82 -0.03
CA ILE A 18 2.01 -11.29 0.75
C ILE A 18 2.46 -12.38 1.71
N PHE A 19 2.45 -12.10 3.02
CA PHE A 19 2.64 -13.09 4.07
C PHE A 19 1.29 -13.73 4.42
N LEU A 20 1.14 -15.00 4.10
CA LEU A 20 -0.11 -15.73 4.27
C LEU A 20 -0.33 -16.20 5.72
N GLY A 21 -1.54 -16.61 6.05
CA GLY A 21 -1.87 -17.22 7.33
C GLY A 21 -1.30 -18.64 7.49
N TRP A 22 -1.35 -19.16 8.71
CA TRP A 22 -0.99 -20.55 9.00
C TRP A 22 -1.81 -21.55 8.17
N GLY A 23 -1.12 -22.59 7.74
CA GLY A 23 -1.73 -23.67 7.00
C GLY A 23 -2.08 -23.35 5.56
N MET A 24 -1.73 -22.16 5.08
CA MET A 24 -1.99 -21.75 3.71
C MET A 24 -0.84 -22.10 2.76
N THR A 25 -1.14 -22.04 1.47
CA THR A 25 -0.19 -22.05 0.36
C THR A 25 -0.55 -20.93 -0.62
N ASP A 26 0.28 -20.72 -1.63
CA ASP A 26 0.01 -19.78 -2.72
C ASP A 26 -1.35 -20.00 -3.42
N ALA A 27 -1.94 -21.19 -3.32
CA ALA A 27 -3.24 -21.54 -3.91
C ALA A 27 -4.38 -20.56 -3.50
N VAL A 28 -4.32 -19.97 -2.30
CA VAL A 28 -5.33 -19.01 -1.85
C VAL A 28 -5.31 -17.68 -2.63
N LEU A 29 -4.28 -17.47 -3.45
CA LEU A 29 -4.13 -16.30 -4.32
C LEU A 29 -4.44 -16.59 -5.79
N ASN A 30 -4.90 -17.79 -6.14
CA ASN A 30 -5.19 -18.17 -7.55
C ASN A 30 -6.26 -17.29 -8.20
N SER A 31 -7.16 -16.68 -7.43
CA SER A 31 -8.18 -15.76 -7.91
C SER A 31 -7.72 -14.30 -7.96
N VAL A 32 -6.48 -14.02 -7.54
CA VAL A 32 -5.94 -12.66 -7.58
C VAL A 32 -5.52 -12.34 -9.01
N GLU A 33 -6.16 -11.32 -9.56
CA GLU A 33 -5.82 -10.80 -10.87
C GLU A 33 -4.53 -9.98 -10.83
N ARG A 34 -3.91 -9.86 -11.98
CA ARG A 34 -2.73 -9.04 -12.15
C ARG A 34 -3.02 -7.57 -11.84
N LEU A 35 -2.14 -6.94 -11.07
CA LEU A 35 -2.11 -5.49 -10.91
C LEU A 35 -1.02 -4.89 -11.81
N ASP A 36 -1.40 -3.94 -12.65
CA ASP A 36 -0.47 -3.30 -13.60
C ASP A 36 0.67 -2.58 -12.87
N GLY A 37 1.90 -2.86 -13.29
CA GLY A 37 3.12 -2.28 -12.68
C GLY A 37 3.64 -3.01 -11.44
N TYR A 38 2.95 -4.09 -11.00
CA TYR A 38 3.34 -4.85 -9.80
C TYR A 38 3.59 -6.31 -10.11
N ASP A 39 4.64 -6.86 -9.49
CA ASP A 39 4.78 -8.29 -9.28
C ASP A 39 4.14 -8.69 -7.96
N ILE A 40 3.70 -9.93 -7.83
CA ILE A 40 3.09 -10.46 -6.61
C ILE A 40 3.87 -11.69 -6.18
N MET A 41 4.31 -11.71 -4.91
CA MET A 41 4.97 -12.85 -4.28
C MET A 41 4.23 -13.25 -3.00
N ALA A 42 3.99 -14.55 -2.84
CA ALA A 42 3.48 -15.15 -1.62
C ALA A 42 4.62 -15.70 -0.75
N VAL A 43 4.43 -15.57 0.57
CA VAL A 43 5.30 -16.15 1.62
C VAL A 43 4.44 -16.96 2.57
N TRP A 44 4.81 -18.20 2.85
CA TRP A 44 4.07 -19.11 3.73
C TRP A 44 4.97 -20.20 4.32
N ASP A 45 4.43 -21.10 5.13
CA ASP A 45 5.11 -22.24 5.75
C ASP A 45 6.22 -21.78 6.72
N TYR A 46 5.80 -21.39 7.89
CA TYR A 46 6.65 -20.76 8.91
C TYR A 46 7.36 -21.77 9.84
N ARG A 47 7.58 -23.01 9.41
CA ARG A 47 8.35 -24.00 10.16
C ARG A 47 9.79 -23.59 10.40
N ASP A 48 10.34 -22.77 9.52
CA ASP A 48 11.61 -22.08 9.69
C ASP A 48 11.45 -20.58 9.36
N GLU A 49 12.49 -19.79 9.60
CA GLU A 49 12.53 -18.35 9.31
C GLU A 49 13.42 -18.01 8.13
N SER A 50 13.73 -18.97 7.26
CA SER A 50 14.53 -18.76 6.07
C SER A 50 13.77 -17.87 5.07
N PHE A 51 14.24 -16.66 4.88
CA PHE A 51 13.69 -15.71 3.91
C PHE A 51 14.82 -15.25 3.00
N ASP A 52 14.67 -15.50 1.70
CA ASP A 52 15.63 -15.08 0.70
C ASP A 52 15.28 -13.65 0.24
N ALA A 53 15.97 -12.66 0.81
CA ALA A 53 15.80 -11.25 0.45
C ALA A 53 16.46 -10.92 -0.89
N GLU A 54 17.44 -11.72 -1.36
CA GLU A 54 18.17 -11.41 -2.59
C GLU A 54 17.27 -11.45 -3.82
N ILE A 55 16.29 -12.36 -3.85
CA ILE A 55 15.37 -12.50 -4.99
C ILE A 55 14.45 -11.28 -5.18
N ILE A 56 14.37 -10.39 -4.17
CA ILE A 56 13.55 -9.18 -4.19
C ILE A 56 14.36 -7.88 -4.06
N ASN A 57 15.68 -7.95 -3.96
CA ASN A 57 16.54 -6.76 -3.82
C ASN A 57 16.51 -5.81 -5.04
N SER A 58 16.06 -6.28 -6.20
CA SER A 58 15.96 -5.46 -7.41
C SER A 58 14.72 -4.56 -7.44
N TYR A 59 13.76 -4.78 -6.55
CA TYR A 59 12.56 -3.95 -6.49
C TYR A 59 12.85 -2.61 -5.82
N ARG A 60 12.28 -1.54 -6.37
CA ARG A 60 12.42 -0.18 -5.84
C ARG A 60 11.47 0.09 -4.69
N GLU A 61 10.32 -0.60 -4.69
CA GLU A 61 9.27 -0.43 -3.69
C GLU A 61 8.63 -1.79 -3.40
N ILE A 62 8.45 -2.09 -2.12
CA ILE A 62 7.80 -3.30 -1.64
C ILE A 62 6.57 -2.93 -0.81
N PHE A 63 5.43 -3.46 -1.20
CA PHE A 63 4.15 -3.30 -0.53
C PHE A 63 3.82 -4.60 0.20
N VAL A 64 3.92 -4.58 1.52
CA VAL A 64 3.75 -5.77 2.36
C VAL A 64 2.29 -5.88 2.78
N PHE A 65 1.68 -7.01 2.47
CA PHE A 65 0.37 -7.42 2.96
C PHE A 65 0.54 -8.67 3.79
N ALA A 66 0.13 -8.62 5.04
CA ALA A 66 0.31 -9.74 5.94
C ALA A 66 -1.02 -10.13 6.60
N TRP A 67 -1.32 -11.40 6.59
CA TRP A 67 -2.59 -11.94 7.07
C TRP A 67 -2.40 -12.94 8.20
N SER A 68 -3.22 -12.82 9.26
CA SER A 68 -3.26 -13.79 10.34
C SER A 68 -1.90 -13.91 11.04
N PHE A 69 -1.36 -15.12 11.25
CA PHE A 69 0.01 -15.33 11.74
C PHE A 69 1.09 -14.75 10.82
N GLY A 70 0.77 -14.56 9.54
CA GLY A 70 1.66 -13.87 8.61
C GLY A 70 2.01 -12.44 9.04
N VAL A 71 1.16 -11.76 9.83
CA VAL A 71 1.45 -10.42 10.38
C VAL A 71 2.65 -10.47 11.33
N PHE A 72 2.65 -11.42 12.25
CA PHE A 72 3.77 -11.62 13.17
C PHE A 72 5.05 -12.05 12.43
N MET A 73 4.92 -12.98 11.49
CA MET A 73 6.07 -13.46 10.70
C MET A 73 6.66 -12.40 9.77
N ALA A 74 5.81 -11.56 9.17
CA ALA A 74 6.26 -10.40 8.40
C ALA A 74 7.03 -9.41 9.28
N ALA A 75 6.52 -9.09 10.47
CA ALA A 75 7.20 -8.20 11.40
C ALA A 75 8.59 -8.70 11.80
N ARG A 76 8.74 -10.00 12.05
CA ARG A 76 10.03 -10.65 12.33
C ARG A 76 10.97 -10.59 11.12
N THR A 77 10.45 -10.92 9.95
CA THR A 77 11.22 -10.92 8.69
C THR A 77 11.72 -9.53 8.35
N LEU A 78 10.87 -8.51 8.47
CA LEU A 78 11.22 -7.12 8.17
C LEU A 78 12.22 -6.54 9.18
N ALA A 79 12.12 -6.89 10.46
CA ALA A 79 13.11 -6.47 11.46
C ALA A 79 14.53 -6.95 11.12
N ARG A 80 14.65 -8.14 10.52
CA ARG A 80 15.95 -8.71 10.09
C ARG A 80 16.42 -8.20 8.72
N ASN A 81 15.50 -7.65 7.94
CA ASN A 81 15.74 -7.18 6.58
C ASN A 81 15.35 -5.69 6.45
N SER A 82 15.79 -4.86 7.38
CA SER A 82 15.41 -3.44 7.49
C SER A 82 15.89 -2.57 6.32
N SER A 83 16.79 -3.07 5.49
CA SER A 83 17.27 -2.40 4.26
C SER A 83 16.30 -2.54 3.08
N LEU A 84 15.31 -3.42 3.16
CA LEU A 84 14.32 -3.57 2.09
C LEU A 84 13.51 -2.27 1.91
N PRO A 85 13.27 -1.82 0.66
CA PRO A 85 12.56 -0.57 0.37
C PRO A 85 11.04 -0.72 0.57
N VAL A 86 10.61 -0.95 1.81
CA VAL A 86 9.20 -1.17 2.14
C VAL A 86 8.45 0.17 2.16
N ALA A 87 7.51 0.33 1.23
CA ALA A 87 6.70 1.53 1.03
C ALA A 87 5.38 1.49 1.81
N LEU A 88 4.79 0.31 1.98
CA LEU A 88 3.50 0.11 2.67
C LEU A 88 3.52 -1.20 3.45
N LYS A 89 2.93 -1.19 4.64
CA LYS A 89 2.67 -2.39 5.46
C LYS A 89 1.21 -2.41 5.88
N VAL A 90 0.48 -3.45 5.46
CA VAL A 90 -0.94 -3.68 5.75
C VAL A 90 -1.09 -4.97 6.55
N ALA A 91 -1.56 -4.85 7.79
CA ALA A 91 -1.91 -6.00 8.63
C ALA A 91 -3.39 -6.35 8.45
N ILE A 92 -3.69 -7.62 8.22
CA ILE A 92 -5.03 -8.11 7.93
C ILE A 92 -5.34 -9.26 8.90
N ASN A 93 -6.37 -9.09 9.71
CA ASN A 93 -6.89 -10.13 10.59
C ASN A 93 -5.79 -10.86 11.39
N GLY A 94 -4.85 -10.12 11.96
CA GLY A 94 -3.74 -10.63 12.75
C GLY A 94 -3.09 -9.55 13.59
N THR A 95 -2.18 -9.93 14.47
CA THR A 95 -1.47 -9.02 15.37
C THR A 95 0.00 -9.39 15.52
N LEU A 96 0.77 -8.55 16.19
CA LEU A 96 2.17 -8.82 16.57
C LEU A 96 2.28 -9.78 17.77
N ASN A 97 1.15 -10.12 18.40
CA ASN A 97 1.05 -11.03 19.53
C ASN A 97 0.21 -12.25 19.13
N PRO A 98 0.76 -13.21 18.36
CA PRO A 98 -0.03 -14.30 17.75
C PRO A 98 -0.74 -15.17 18.77
N VAL A 99 -0.09 -15.44 19.93
CA VAL A 99 -0.63 -16.23 21.04
C VAL A 99 -0.67 -15.33 22.28
N HIS A 100 -1.83 -14.75 22.56
CA HIS A 100 -2.00 -13.84 23.70
C HIS A 100 -3.48 -13.65 24.04
N ASP A 101 -3.85 -13.77 25.30
CA ASP A 101 -5.24 -13.82 25.75
C ASP A 101 -6.07 -12.57 25.41
N THR A 102 -5.44 -11.42 25.33
CA THR A 102 -6.11 -10.13 25.09
C THR A 102 -5.63 -9.33 23.87
N LEU A 103 -4.57 -9.78 23.19
CA LEU A 103 -3.98 -9.10 22.04
C LEU A 103 -3.85 -9.99 20.79
N GLY A 104 -4.18 -11.27 20.90
CA GLY A 104 -4.05 -12.27 19.84
C GLY A 104 -5.06 -13.39 19.99
N ILE A 105 -4.70 -14.58 19.56
CA ILE A 105 -5.47 -15.78 19.82
C ILE A 105 -5.24 -16.17 21.30
N PRO A 106 -6.30 -16.37 22.11
CA PRO A 106 -6.16 -16.82 23.49
C PRO A 106 -5.38 -18.13 23.59
N SER A 107 -4.45 -18.21 24.54
CA SER A 107 -3.52 -19.33 24.70
C SER A 107 -4.24 -20.68 24.78
N ALA A 108 -5.35 -20.75 25.52
CA ALA A 108 -6.15 -21.97 25.62
C ALA A 108 -6.74 -22.42 24.27
N ILE A 109 -7.16 -21.47 23.42
CA ILE A 109 -7.69 -21.76 22.08
C ILE A 109 -6.57 -22.23 21.16
N PHE A 110 -5.41 -21.58 21.21
CA PHE A 110 -4.23 -21.95 20.42
C PHE A 110 -3.78 -23.39 20.76
N HIS A 111 -3.53 -23.69 22.04
CA HIS A 111 -3.11 -25.03 22.47
C HIS A 111 -4.17 -26.10 22.21
N GLY A 112 -5.46 -25.76 22.39
CA GLY A 112 -6.55 -26.67 22.04
C GLY A 112 -6.59 -27.00 20.54
N THR A 113 -6.26 -26.03 19.69
CA THR A 113 -6.15 -26.23 18.24
C THR A 113 -4.97 -27.12 17.90
N LEU A 114 -3.79 -26.85 18.46
CA LEU A 114 -2.58 -27.65 18.25
C LEU A 114 -2.77 -29.11 18.69
N ALA A 115 -3.26 -29.31 19.90
CA ALA A 115 -3.47 -30.67 20.48
C ALA A 115 -4.55 -31.46 19.74
N GLY A 116 -5.63 -30.79 19.29
CA GLY A 116 -6.77 -31.41 18.61
C GLY A 116 -6.67 -31.47 17.10
N LEU A 117 -5.53 -31.09 16.50
CA LEU A 117 -5.40 -30.95 15.04
C LEU A 117 -5.41 -32.33 14.37
N ASN A 118 -6.37 -32.53 13.49
CA ASN A 118 -6.57 -33.66 12.59
C ASN A 118 -7.38 -33.20 11.37
N GLU A 119 -7.56 -34.04 10.37
CA GLU A 119 -8.29 -33.73 9.12
C GLU A 119 -9.68 -33.11 9.37
N ARG A 120 -10.44 -33.68 10.33
CA ARG A 120 -11.80 -33.21 10.65
C ARG A 120 -11.79 -31.84 11.31
N SER A 121 -10.86 -31.58 12.22
CA SER A 121 -10.74 -30.28 12.89
C SER A 121 -10.18 -29.22 11.95
N LEU A 122 -9.27 -29.59 11.03
CA LEU A 122 -8.77 -28.72 9.97
C LEU A 122 -9.90 -28.28 9.02
N ALA A 123 -10.75 -29.20 8.57
CA ALA A 123 -11.90 -28.86 7.74
C ALA A 123 -12.86 -27.88 8.44
N LYS A 124 -13.07 -28.05 9.77
CA LYS A 124 -13.84 -27.10 10.58
C LYS A 124 -13.17 -25.72 10.68
N PHE A 125 -11.84 -25.71 10.84
CA PHE A 125 -11.06 -24.47 10.86
C PHE A 125 -11.23 -23.71 9.54
N TYR A 126 -11.06 -24.35 8.41
CA TYR A 126 -11.26 -23.75 7.08
C TYR A 126 -12.67 -23.17 6.90
N ARG A 127 -13.70 -23.89 7.39
CA ARG A 127 -15.07 -23.38 7.36
C ARG A 127 -15.27 -22.16 8.25
N ARG A 128 -14.60 -22.10 9.40
CA ARG A 128 -14.66 -20.96 10.35
C ARG A 128 -13.96 -19.72 9.82
N MET A 129 -12.93 -19.86 8.99
CA MET A 129 -12.26 -18.72 8.37
C MET A 129 -13.18 -17.94 7.44
N CYS A 130 -14.13 -18.61 6.79
CA CYS A 130 -15.00 -18.02 5.79
C CYS A 130 -16.20 -17.33 6.44
N SER A 131 -16.60 -16.19 5.87
CA SER A 131 -17.78 -15.43 6.30
C SER A 131 -19.09 -16.20 6.10
N ASP A 132 -19.21 -16.89 4.97
CA ASP A 132 -20.41 -17.56 4.53
C ASP A 132 -20.12 -18.83 3.71
N ILE A 133 -21.18 -19.47 3.22
CA ILE A 133 -21.06 -20.73 2.45
C ILE A 133 -20.51 -20.49 1.03
N SER A 134 -20.77 -19.32 0.44
CA SER A 134 -20.29 -18.98 -0.90
C SER A 134 -18.78 -18.86 -0.90
N GLN A 135 -18.23 -18.07 0.04
CA GLN A 135 -16.77 -17.94 0.22
C GLN A 135 -16.11 -19.28 0.54
N PHE A 136 -16.77 -20.11 1.35
CA PHE A 136 -16.25 -21.46 1.64
C PHE A 136 -16.22 -22.37 0.42
N ASN A 137 -17.25 -22.31 -0.45
CA ASN A 137 -17.27 -23.11 -1.68
C ASN A 137 -16.22 -22.65 -2.68
N GLU A 138 -15.97 -21.35 -2.77
CA GLU A 138 -14.88 -20.79 -3.57
C GLU A 138 -13.52 -21.25 -3.02
N PHE A 139 -13.30 -21.12 -1.71
CA PHE A 139 -12.07 -21.55 -1.04
C PHE A 139 -11.79 -23.04 -1.23
N LYS A 140 -12.83 -23.91 -1.28
CA LYS A 140 -12.65 -25.35 -1.55
C LYS A 140 -11.97 -25.64 -2.89
N GLY A 141 -12.16 -24.80 -3.89
CA GLY A 141 -11.47 -24.93 -5.18
C GLY A 141 -9.97 -24.65 -5.12
N ASN A 142 -9.51 -24.02 -4.02
CA ASN A 142 -8.14 -23.58 -3.80
C ASN A 142 -7.59 -24.08 -2.44
N TYR A 143 -7.99 -25.25 -2.01
CA TYR A 143 -7.54 -25.81 -0.73
C TYR A 143 -6.01 -25.93 -0.71
N PRO A 144 -5.37 -25.48 0.39
CA PRO A 144 -3.95 -25.69 0.59
C PRO A 144 -3.64 -27.19 0.75
N GLU A 145 -2.70 -27.70 -0.03
CA GLU A 145 -2.20 -29.07 0.13
C GLU A 145 -1.12 -29.08 1.22
N ARG A 146 -1.53 -29.33 2.47
CA ARG A 146 -0.66 -29.39 3.63
C ARG A 146 -1.02 -30.59 4.51
N ASP A 147 -0.02 -31.36 4.92
CA ASP A 147 -0.19 -32.49 5.84
C ASP A 147 -0.35 -32.02 7.29
N ILE A 148 -1.02 -32.85 8.09
CA ILE A 148 -1.35 -32.54 9.49
C ILE A 148 -0.10 -32.35 10.36
N ASP A 149 0.94 -33.15 10.16
CA ASP A 149 2.15 -33.10 10.97
C ASP A 149 2.93 -31.80 10.65
N GLY A 150 3.07 -31.47 9.38
CA GLY A 150 3.67 -30.19 8.96
C GLY A 150 2.90 -28.96 9.46
N LEU A 151 1.55 -29.05 9.59
CA LEU A 151 0.73 -28.00 10.18
C LEU A 151 0.94 -27.85 11.69
N LYS A 152 1.11 -28.97 12.43
CA LYS A 152 1.47 -28.95 13.85
C LYS A 152 2.87 -28.38 14.08
N ASP A 153 3.83 -28.78 13.26
CA ASP A 153 5.20 -28.27 13.31
C ASP A 153 5.23 -26.75 13.09
N GLU A 154 4.40 -26.25 12.16
CA GLU A 154 4.31 -24.80 11.89
C GLU A 154 3.72 -24.03 13.08
N LEU A 155 2.64 -24.51 13.73
CA LEU A 155 2.11 -23.89 14.94
C LEU A 155 3.13 -23.89 16.08
N THR A 156 3.80 -25.03 16.30
CA THR A 156 4.85 -25.17 17.32
C THR A 156 6.01 -24.19 17.07
N ALA A 157 6.41 -24.02 15.81
CA ALA A 157 7.44 -23.06 15.44
C ALA A 157 6.99 -21.61 15.71
N ILE A 158 5.76 -21.23 15.32
CA ILE A 158 5.19 -19.89 15.57
C ILE A 158 5.14 -19.59 17.08
N GLU A 159 4.70 -20.54 17.89
CA GLU A 159 4.68 -20.39 19.36
C GLU A 159 6.09 -20.15 19.92
N ARG A 160 7.08 -20.95 19.50
CA ARG A 160 8.47 -20.76 19.88
C ARG A 160 9.01 -19.38 19.49
N TYR A 161 8.69 -18.90 18.28
CA TYR A 161 9.08 -17.58 17.83
C TYR A 161 8.39 -16.46 18.61
N ALA A 162 7.15 -16.64 19.02
CA ALA A 162 6.43 -15.68 19.85
C ALA A 162 7.03 -15.54 21.26
N ALA A 163 7.69 -16.58 21.76
CA ALA A 163 8.29 -16.62 23.09
C ALA A 163 9.78 -16.23 23.12
N ASP A 164 10.47 -16.12 21.98
CA ASP A 164 11.92 -15.96 21.94
C ASP A 164 12.43 -14.52 22.14
N GLY A 165 11.54 -13.54 22.20
CA GLY A 165 11.88 -12.11 22.43
C GLY A 165 12.63 -11.43 21.28
N SER A 166 12.66 -12.03 20.10
CA SER A 166 13.33 -11.43 18.92
C SER A 166 12.66 -10.12 18.49
N PRO A 167 13.43 -9.16 17.95
CA PRO A 167 12.89 -7.88 17.49
C PRO A 167 11.79 -8.03 16.43
N LEU A 168 10.80 -7.14 16.50
CA LEU A 168 9.73 -7.03 15.52
C LEU A 168 9.75 -5.64 14.87
N ASP A 169 9.43 -5.56 13.60
CA ASP A 169 9.06 -4.29 12.97
C ASP A 169 7.61 -3.94 13.38
N THR A 170 7.47 -2.88 14.18
CA THR A 170 6.18 -2.45 14.74
C THR A 170 5.55 -1.30 13.96
N SER A 171 6.22 -0.78 12.93
CA SER A 171 5.77 0.40 12.18
C SER A 171 4.78 0.06 11.06
N TRP A 172 3.57 -0.34 11.42
CA TRP A 172 2.52 -0.67 10.45
C TRP A 172 1.73 0.57 10.02
N HIS A 173 1.46 0.68 8.71
CA HIS A 173 0.79 1.84 8.12
C HIS A 173 -0.74 1.69 8.12
N ARG A 174 -1.24 0.46 8.03
CA ARG A 174 -2.64 0.15 7.86
C ARG A 174 -3.00 -1.14 8.58
N VAL A 175 -4.17 -1.18 9.21
CA VAL A 175 -4.75 -2.39 9.82
C VAL A 175 -6.18 -2.58 9.34
N ILE A 176 -6.50 -3.79 8.92
CA ILE A 176 -7.84 -4.21 8.48
C ILE A 176 -8.30 -5.34 9.40
N ILE A 177 -9.42 -5.13 10.07
CA ILE A 177 -10.03 -6.08 11.01
C ILE A 177 -11.39 -6.49 10.47
N ALA A 178 -11.58 -7.77 10.18
CA ALA A 178 -12.89 -8.32 9.84
C ALA A 178 -13.77 -8.41 11.10
N ALA A 179 -14.98 -7.87 11.01
CA ALA A 179 -15.88 -7.76 12.16
C ALA A 179 -16.38 -9.12 12.68
N ASP A 180 -16.48 -10.11 11.78
CA ASP A 180 -16.98 -11.46 12.09
C ASP A 180 -15.86 -12.51 12.11
N ASP A 181 -14.62 -12.09 12.37
CA ASP A 181 -13.47 -12.99 12.47
C ASP A 181 -13.67 -13.96 13.66
N ARG A 182 -13.66 -15.26 13.35
CA ARG A 182 -13.84 -16.34 14.33
C ARG A 182 -12.53 -17.07 14.67
N ILE A 183 -11.40 -16.55 14.19
CA ILE A 183 -10.05 -17.08 14.43
C ILE A 183 -9.27 -16.14 15.34
N PHE A 184 -9.05 -14.89 14.91
CA PHE A 184 -8.52 -13.82 15.74
C PHE A 184 -9.67 -12.98 16.27
N PRO A 185 -9.91 -12.94 17.60
CA PRO A 185 -11.01 -12.14 18.16
C PRO A 185 -10.88 -10.66 17.75
N PRO A 186 -11.91 -10.07 17.11
CA PRO A 186 -11.84 -8.68 16.65
C PRO A 186 -11.54 -7.65 17.75
N GLU A 187 -12.01 -7.89 18.97
CA GLU A 187 -11.73 -7.08 20.14
C GLU A 187 -10.26 -7.13 20.55
N ASN A 188 -9.61 -8.29 20.46
CA ASN A 188 -8.19 -8.44 20.77
C ASN A 188 -7.34 -7.73 19.70
N MET A 189 -7.72 -7.87 18.42
CA MET A 189 -7.05 -7.15 17.33
C MET A 189 -7.22 -5.62 17.49
N ALA A 190 -8.42 -5.16 17.79
CA ALA A 190 -8.68 -3.73 18.00
C ALA A 190 -7.84 -3.15 19.15
N LYS A 191 -7.67 -3.92 20.23
CA LYS A 191 -6.82 -3.55 21.35
C LYS A 191 -5.33 -3.59 20.99
N ALA A 192 -4.89 -4.60 20.26
CA ALA A 192 -3.50 -4.73 19.84
C ALA A 192 -3.04 -3.57 18.93
N TRP A 193 -3.98 -2.98 18.18
CA TRP A 193 -3.73 -1.93 17.20
C TRP A 193 -4.31 -0.56 17.60
N GLU A 194 -4.65 -0.35 18.87
CA GLU A 194 -5.30 0.88 19.35
C GLU A 194 -4.54 2.17 19.04
N HIS A 195 -3.21 2.09 18.91
CA HIS A 195 -2.34 3.23 18.59
C HIS A 195 -1.98 3.32 17.09
N THR A 196 -2.51 2.46 16.25
CA THR A 196 -2.24 2.52 14.80
C THR A 196 -3.24 3.44 14.12
N PRO A 197 -2.79 4.56 13.52
CA PRO A 197 -3.68 5.64 13.07
C PRO A 197 -4.74 5.21 12.04
N ARG A 198 -4.42 4.23 11.21
CA ARG A 198 -5.26 3.76 10.10
C ARG A 198 -5.77 2.34 10.33
N THR A 199 -6.55 2.17 11.38
CA THR A 199 -7.25 0.91 11.67
C THR A 199 -8.70 1.01 11.23
N SER A 200 -9.18 0.05 10.41
CA SER A 200 -10.58 -0.04 10.04
C SER A 200 -11.17 -1.42 10.30
N LYS A 201 -12.46 -1.44 10.63
CA LYS A 201 -13.26 -2.65 10.68
C LYS A 201 -14.05 -2.77 9.37
N ILE A 202 -14.02 -3.96 8.78
CA ILE A 202 -14.77 -4.30 7.57
C ILE A 202 -15.70 -5.48 7.85
N ALA A 203 -16.79 -5.59 7.10
CA ALA A 203 -17.61 -6.79 7.14
C ALA A 203 -16.84 -7.98 6.56
N GLY A 204 -17.02 -9.17 7.15
CA GLY A 204 -16.41 -10.39 6.66
C GLY A 204 -15.80 -11.26 7.75
N GLY A 205 -15.33 -12.45 7.35
CA GLY A 205 -14.65 -13.42 8.21
C GLY A 205 -13.14 -13.28 8.17
N HIS A 206 -12.45 -14.30 8.71
CA HIS A 206 -11.00 -14.32 8.80
C HIS A 206 -10.29 -14.36 7.44
N LEU A 207 -10.86 -15.08 6.46
CA LEU A 207 -10.28 -15.21 5.12
C LEU A 207 -10.45 -13.90 4.33
N PRO A 208 -9.36 -13.25 3.89
CA PRO A 208 -9.43 -12.01 3.15
C PRO A 208 -10.05 -12.18 1.76
N GLN A 209 -10.76 -11.19 1.28
CA GLN A 209 -11.09 -11.03 -0.13
C GLN A 209 -9.91 -10.33 -0.81
N TRP A 210 -8.87 -11.09 -1.17
CA TRP A 210 -7.58 -10.57 -1.57
C TRP A 210 -7.66 -9.51 -2.67
N GLN A 211 -8.39 -9.78 -3.76
CA GLN A 211 -8.52 -8.83 -4.87
C GLN A 211 -9.06 -7.47 -4.38
N LYS A 212 -10.13 -7.47 -3.59
CA LYS A 212 -10.72 -6.23 -3.06
C LYS A 212 -9.77 -5.47 -2.12
N ILE A 213 -9.02 -6.20 -1.28
CA ILE A 213 -8.06 -5.57 -0.37
C ILE A 213 -6.93 -4.93 -1.17
N LEU A 214 -6.37 -5.64 -2.14
CA LEU A 214 -5.30 -5.09 -2.97
C LEU A 214 -5.77 -3.85 -3.75
N GLU A 215 -6.94 -3.91 -4.37
CA GLU A 215 -7.54 -2.77 -5.09
C GLU A 215 -7.88 -1.58 -4.19
N SER A 216 -8.22 -1.82 -2.91
CA SER A 216 -8.50 -0.73 -1.96
C SER A 216 -7.24 -0.04 -1.44
N GLU A 217 -6.11 -0.74 -1.40
CA GLU A 217 -4.86 -0.23 -0.84
C GLU A 217 -3.82 0.16 -1.91
N ILE A 218 -3.98 -0.29 -3.14
CA ILE A 218 -3.12 0.04 -4.29
C ILE A 218 -3.93 0.81 -5.33
N ILE A 219 -3.53 2.04 -5.57
CA ILE A 219 -4.18 2.90 -6.58
C ILE A 219 -3.79 2.42 -7.97
N ASN A 220 -4.78 2.08 -8.78
CA ASN A 220 -4.59 1.74 -10.19
C ASN A 220 -4.34 3.01 -11.01
N LYS A 221 -3.07 3.31 -11.27
CA LYS A 221 -2.64 4.51 -12.01
C LYS A 221 -3.23 4.58 -13.42
N LYS A 222 -3.34 3.44 -14.09
CA LYS A 222 -3.93 3.37 -15.43
C LYS A 222 -5.40 3.82 -15.41
N ALA A 223 -6.19 3.27 -14.50
CA ALA A 223 -7.60 3.65 -14.35
C ALA A 223 -7.77 5.14 -13.95
N VAL A 224 -6.86 5.66 -13.13
CA VAL A 224 -6.81 7.09 -12.79
C VAL A 224 -6.54 7.92 -14.05
N GLY A 225 -5.52 7.59 -14.83
CA GLY A 225 -5.17 8.27 -16.08
C GLY A 225 -6.33 8.28 -17.08
N GLU A 226 -6.93 7.13 -17.35
CA GLU A 226 -8.09 6.98 -18.26
C GLU A 226 -9.27 7.87 -17.85
N LYS A 227 -9.56 7.99 -16.54
CA LYS A 227 -10.61 8.88 -16.05
C LYS A 227 -10.29 10.35 -16.25
N PHE A 228 -9.04 10.76 -15.99
CA PHE A 228 -8.61 12.14 -16.23
C PHE A 228 -8.65 12.49 -17.72
N GLU A 229 -8.16 11.61 -18.60
CA GLU A 229 -8.22 11.82 -20.06
C GLU A 229 -9.65 11.95 -20.56
N SER A 230 -10.56 11.08 -20.12
CA SER A 230 -11.96 11.10 -20.55
C SER A 230 -12.73 12.36 -20.09
N SER A 231 -12.31 12.97 -18.99
CA SER A 231 -12.95 14.16 -18.43
C SER A 231 -12.22 15.48 -18.76
N ALA A 232 -11.05 15.43 -19.40
CA ALA A 232 -10.19 16.60 -19.62
C ALA A 232 -10.87 17.77 -20.30
N SER A 233 -11.80 17.54 -21.24
CA SER A 233 -12.52 18.59 -21.97
C SER A 233 -13.49 19.41 -21.10
N THR A 234 -14.03 18.81 -20.04
CA THR A 234 -15.02 19.46 -19.15
C THR A 234 -14.47 19.69 -17.74
N TYR A 235 -13.22 19.26 -17.50
CA TYR A 235 -12.63 19.27 -16.16
C TYR A 235 -12.52 20.69 -15.59
N ASP A 236 -12.00 21.63 -16.36
CA ASP A 236 -11.79 23.02 -15.93
C ASP A 236 -13.09 23.73 -15.53
N GLU A 237 -14.21 23.42 -16.20
CA GLU A 237 -15.51 24.00 -15.91
C GLU A 237 -16.10 23.52 -14.58
N ASN A 238 -15.77 22.28 -14.19
CA ASN A 238 -16.30 21.63 -13.00
C ASN A 238 -15.35 21.68 -11.79
N ALA A 239 -14.06 21.97 -12.01
CA ALA A 239 -13.01 21.90 -10.99
C ALA A 239 -12.86 23.21 -10.18
N ILE A 240 -13.97 23.76 -9.70
CA ILE A 240 -14.00 25.04 -8.95
C ILE A 240 -13.08 25.00 -7.72
N VAL A 241 -13.13 23.89 -6.98
CA VAL A 241 -12.32 23.72 -5.77
C VAL A 241 -10.84 23.64 -6.12
N GLN A 242 -10.49 22.85 -7.14
CA GLN A 242 -9.11 22.68 -7.59
C GLN A 242 -8.52 23.99 -8.13
N ASN A 243 -9.29 24.80 -8.83
CA ASN A 243 -8.86 26.14 -9.26
C ASN A 243 -8.54 27.05 -8.07
N ARG A 244 -9.37 27.05 -7.03
CA ARG A 244 -9.10 27.82 -5.79
C ARG A 244 -7.87 27.31 -5.06
N ILE A 245 -7.67 25.98 -5.03
CA ILE A 245 -6.48 25.36 -4.44
C ILE A 245 -5.24 25.80 -5.20
N ALA A 246 -5.23 25.76 -6.54
CA ALA A 246 -4.11 26.17 -7.38
C ALA A 246 -3.74 27.65 -7.13
N ALA A 247 -4.73 28.55 -7.15
CA ALA A 247 -4.52 29.99 -6.87
C ALA A 247 -3.99 30.23 -5.44
N THR A 248 -4.50 29.50 -4.46
CA THR A 248 -4.04 29.61 -3.06
C THR A 248 -2.61 29.10 -2.91
N LEU A 249 -2.30 27.95 -3.54
CA LEU A 249 -0.96 27.39 -3.52
C LEU A 249 0.05 28.32 -4.17
N TRP A 250 -0.30 28.91 -5.33
CA TRP A 250 0.53 29.93 -5.98
C TRP A 250 0.79 31.14 -5.09
N LYS A 251 -0.25 31.66 -4.44
CA LYS A 251 -0.10 32.77 -3.49
C LYS A 251 0.88 32.44 -2.37
N LEU A 252 0.69 31.30 -1.70
CA LEU A 252 1.56 30.86 -0.59
C LEU A 252 2.98 30.60 -1.06
N TRP A 253 3.17 29.97 -2.22
CA TRP A 253 4.48 29.73 -2.79
C TRP A 253 5.18 31.06 -3.08
N ARG A 254 4.51 32.02 -3.76
CA ARG A 254 5.05 33.32 -4.07
C ARG A 254 5.45 34.14 -2.83
N GLU A 255 4.68 34.08 -1.77
CA GLU A 255 4.95 34.76 -0.50
C GLU A 255 6.17 34.20 0.26
N ASN A 256 6.53 32.95 -0.02
CA ASN A 256 7.67 32.27 0.61
C ASN A 256 8.90 32.16 -0.29
N MET A 257 8.86 32.66 -1.52
CA MET A 257 10.04 32.73 -2.38
C MET A 257 11.00 33.83 -1.90
N THR A 258 12.27 33.45 -1.74
CA THR A 258 13.36 34.42 -1.46
C THR A 258 13.97 34.99 -2.72
N SER A 259 13.86 34.28 -3.86
CA SER A 259 14.28 34.69 -5.20
C SER A 259 13.39 34.02 -6.25
N GLN A 260 13.36 34.55 -7.46
CA GLN A 260 12.66 33.86 -8.54
C GLN A 260 13.39 32.58 -8.92
N PRO A 261 12.67 31.44 -9.03
CA PRO A 261 13.27 30.18 -9.45
C PRO A 261 13.68 30.24 -10.93
N CYS A 262 14.81 29.62 -11.27
CA CYS A 262 15.25 29.45 -12.65
C CYS A 262 14.76 28.12 -13.24
N SER A 263 14.46 27.12 -12.39
CA SER A 263 14.00 25.82 -12.85
C SER A 263 12.89 25.27 -11.95
N ILE A 264 11.78 24.85 -12.58
CA ILE A 264 10.55 24.43 -11.92
C ILE A 264 10.16 23.04 -12.44
N LEU A 265 9.83 22.11 -11.54
CA LEU A 265 9.17 20.86 -11.87
C LEU A 265 7.74 20.88 -11.31
N GLU A 266 6.76 20.83 -12.18
CA GLU A 266 5.36 20.68 -11.78
C GLU A 266 4.92 19.22 -11.95
N ILE A 267 4.47 18.59 -10.85
CA ILE A 267 3.98 17.22 -10.83
C ILE A 267 2.45 17.20 -10.85
N GLY A 268 1.88 16.49 -11.83
CA GLY A 268 0.44 16.40 -12.01
C GLY A 268 -0.15 17.70 -12.54
N ALA A 269 0.44 18.22 -13.61
CA ALA A 269 0.01 19.50 -14.18
C ALA A 269 -1.43 19.49 -14.73
N GLY A 270 -1.94 18.29 -15.12
CA GLY A 270 -3.30 18.11 -15.63
C GLY A 270 -3.61 19.04 -16.79
N THR A 271 -4.66 19.84 -16.67
CA THR A 271 -5.04 20.86 -17.67
C THR A 271 -4.24 22.16 -17.55
N GLY A 272 -3.25 22.23 -16.64
CA GLY A 272 -2.39 23.40 -16.43
C GLY A 272 -2.99 24.45 -15.49
N MET A 273 -3.85 24.10 -14.57
CA MET A 273 -4.48 25.05 -13.63
C MET A 273 -3.45 25.85 -12.83
N LEU A 274 -2.51 25.13 -12.17
CA LEU A 274 -1.45 25.80 -11.40
C LEU A 274 -0.45 26.49 -12.35
N THR A 275 -0.09 25.84 -13.45
CA THR A 275 0.83 26.41 -14.44
C THR A 275 0.35 27.78 -14.95
N ARG A 276 -0.95 27.95 -15.21
CA ARG A 276 -1.55 29.21 -15.65
C ARG A 276 -1.43 30.36 -14.62
N GLU A 277 -1.31 30.01 -13.33
CA GLU A 277 -1.14 31.03 -12.28
C GLU A 277 0.30 31.56 -12.21
N TYR A 278 1.32 30.71 -12.32
CA TYR A 278 2.70 31.12 -12.09
C TYR A 278 3.50 31.38 -13.36
N ALA A 279 3.24 30.70 -14.47
CA ALA A 279 4.06 30.83 -15.69
C ALA A 279 4.06 32.24 -16.29
N PRO A 280 2.95 33.00 -16.29
CA PRO A 280 2.97 34.40 -16.78
C PRO A 280 3.81 35.33 -15.92
N VAL A 281 4.11 34.99 -14.68
CA VAL A 281 4.89 35.80 -13.73
C VAL A 281 6.36 35.38 -13.72
N LEU A 282 6.63 34.05 -13.82
CA LEU A 282 7.97 33.48 -13.79
C LEU A 282 8.51 33.21 -15.20
N THR A 283 8.52 34.22 -16.04
CA THR A 283 8.80 34.13 -17.48
C THR A 283 10.23 33.68 -17.81
N ASN A 284 11.16 33.77 -16.88
CA ASN A 284 12.57 33.39 -17.07
C ASN A 284 12.86 31.98 -16.51
N ALA A 285 11.86 31.24 -15.99
CA ALA A 285 12.05 29.93 -15.46
C ALA A 285 11.91 28.85 -16.53
N ASP A 286 12.82 27.86 -16.49
CA ASP A 286 12.66 26.62 -17.24
C ASP A 286 11.62 25.75 -16.53
N ILE A 287 10.47 25.57 -17.16
CA ILE A 287 9.36 24.82 -16.60
C ILE A 287 9.37 23.41 -17.20
N THR A 288 9.43 22.39 -16.36
CA THR A 288 9.15 21.01 -16.72
C THR A 288 7.84 20.58 -16.06
N THR A 289 6.87 20.15 -16.85
CA THR A 289 5.63 19.58 -16.34
C THR A 289 5.68 18.08 -16.48
N TRP A 290 5.23 17.37 -15.46
CA TRP A 290 5.13 15.91 -15.45
C TRP A 290 3.71 15.49 -15.09
N ASP A 291 3.07 14.73 -15.96
CA ASP A 291 1.72 14.23 -15.72
C ASP A 291 1.58 12.77 -16.14
N LEU A 292 0.65 12.06 -15.51
CA LEU A 292 0.34 10.68 -15.83
C LEU A 292 -0.22 10.53 -17.25
N THR A 293 -0.84 11.58 -17.78
CA THR A 293 -1.57 11.59 -19.06
C THR A 293 -1.10 12.72 -19.97
N ASN A 294 -1.47 12.63 -21.24
CA ASN A 294 -1.25 13.70 -22.24
C ASN A 294 -2.35 14.75 -22.27
N ALA A 295 -3.20 14.82 -21.24
CA ALA A 295 -4.31 15.79 -21.19
C ALA A 295 -3.86 17.25 -21.02
N ILE A 296 -2.57 17.47 -20.85
CA ILE A 296 -1.94 18.79 -20.72
C ILE A 296 -2.11 19.54 -22.07
N ARG A 297 -2.77 20.69 -22.02
CA ARG A 297 -2.75 21.61 -23.15
C ARG A 297 -1.32 22.11 -23.37
N PRO A 298 -0.85 22.29 -24.63
CA PRO A 298 0.49 22.80 -24.87
C PRO A 298 0.71 24.07 -24.07
N LEU A 299 1.67 24.06 -23.17
CA LEU A 299 2.08 25.25 -22.43
C LEU A 299 2.93 26.10 -23.35
N PRO A 300 2.83 27.46 -23.26
CA PRO A 300 3.60 28.35 -24.13
C PRO A 300 5.12 28.25 -23.95
N THR A 301 5.57 27.67 -22.83
CA THR A 301 6.98 27.52 -22.46
C THR A 301 7.18 26.28 -21.65
N GLY A 302 8.25 25.51 -21.94
CA GLY A 302 8.70 24.41 -21.11
C GLY A 302 8.63 23.03 -21.75
N LYS A 303 9.08 22.03 -20.99
CA LYS A 303 9.11 20.62 -21.34
C LYS A 303 7.93 19.90 -20.70
N ALA A 304 7.14 19.18 -21.48
CA ALA A 304 6.11 18.28 -20.96
C ALA A 304 6.59 16.83 -21.01
N VAL A 305 6.41 16.11 -19.92
CA VAL A 305 6.76 14.69 -19.77
C VAL A 305 5.52 13.93 -19.33
N THR A 306 5.25 12.79 -19.98
CA THR A 306 4.15 11.91 -19.62
C THR A 306 4.68 10.67 -18.94
N GLY A 307 4.04 10.28 -17.82
CA GLY A 307 4.36 9.09 -17.07
C GLY A 307 4.00 9.18 -15.60
N ASP A 308 4.11 8.06 -14.89
CA ASP A 308 3.91 8.02 -13.44
C ASP A 308 5.10 8.70 -12.74
N ALA A 309 4.85 9.77 -12.01
CA ALA A 309 5.88 10.50 -11.28
C ALA A 309 6.52 9.66 -10.15
N GLU A 310 5.87 8.63 -9.65
CA GLU A 310 6.47 7.68 -8.71
C GLU A 310 7.49 6.74 -9.38
N GLU A 311 7.44 6.60 -10.72
CA GLU A 311 8.40 5.82 -11.51
C GLU A 311 9.58 6.65 -12.04
N LEU A 312 9.63 7.93 -11.69
CA LEU A 312 10.69 8.83 -12.10
C LEU A 312 12.08 8.19 -11.98
N VAL A 313 12.75 8.09 -13.11
CA VAL A 313 14.18 7.80 -13.16
C VAL A 313 14.89 9.12 -12.91
N TYR A 314 15.15 9.39 -11.64
CA TYR A 314 15.73 10.67 -11.20
C TYR A 314 17.08 10.97 -11.88
N ASP A 315 17.83 9.93 -12.26
CA ASP A 315 19.11 10.05 -12.97
C ASP A 315 18.96 10.56 -14.42
N ALA A 316 17.74 10.59 -14.96
CA ALA A 316 17.44 11.09 -16.31
C ALA A 316 16.93 12.54 -16.33
N LEU A 317 16.74 13.16 -15.17
CA LEU A 317 16.32 14.54 -15.04
C LEU A 317 17.52 15.50 -14.96
N PRO A 318 17.34 16.80 -15.28
CA PRO A 318 18.37 17.82 -15.01
C PRO A 318 18.79 17.79 -13.54
N ASP A 319 20.04 18.10 -13.29
CA ASP A 319 20.72 17.90 -12.01
C ASP A 319 20.07 18.56 -10.79
N SER A 320 19.20 19.55 -10.96
CA SER A 320 18.45 20.13 -9.84
C SER A 320 17.39 21.12 -10.23
N PHE A 321 16.25 21.06 -9.52
CA PHE A 321 15.19 22.05 -9.60
C PHE A 321 15.25 23.02 -8.42
N ASP A 322 15.00 24.30 -8.67
CA ASP A 322 14.84 25.30 -7.62
C ASP A 322 13.54 25.12 -6.87
N THR A 323 12.51 24.65 -7.61
CA THR A 323 11.19 24.43 -7.03
C THR A 323 10.55 23.18 -7.63
N ILE A 324 9.92 22.39 -6.76
CA ILE A 324 8.98 21.32 -7.15
C ILE A 324 7.60 21.73 -6.66
N VAL A 325 6.61 21.76 -7.56
CA VAL A 325 5.23 22.14 -7.23
C VAL A 325 4.25 21.04 -7.62
N SER A 326 3.13 20.94 -6.89
CA SER A 326 2.07 19.97 -7.19
C SER A 326 0.74 20.40 -6.59
N ALA A 327 -0.30 20.51 -7.39
CA ALA A 327 -1.64 20.86 -6.92
C ALA A 327 -2.59 19.66 -7.04
N SER A 328 -3.12 19.20 -5.90
CA SER A 328 -4.15 18.15 -5.85
C SER A 328 -3.79 16.86 -6.60
N THR A 329 -2.53 16.40 -6.50
CA THR A 329 -2.03 15.22 -7.21
C THR A 329 -1.58 14.10 -6.26
N PHE A 330 -0.94 14.45 -5.14
CA PHE A 330 -0.27 13.47 -4.29
C PHE A 330 -1.21 12.46 -3.60
N GLN A 331 -2.51 12.76 -3.50
CA GLN A 331 -3.51 11.79 -3.05
C GLN A 331 -3.62 10.55 -3.97
N TRP A 332 -3.13 10.64 -5.19
CA TRP A 332 -3.09 9.55 -6.16
C TRP A 332 -1.80 8.72 -6.09
N PHE A 333 -0.89 9.03 -5.18
CA PHE A 333 0.37 8.30 -5.04
C PHE A 333 0.20 7.06 -4.17
N ASN A 334 0.88 5.98 -4.53
CA ASN A 334 0.94 4.76 -3.74
C ASN A 334 1.98 4.86 -2.63
N SER A 335 3.05 5.64 -2.84
CA SER A 335 4.13 5.86 -1.88
C SER A 335 4.63 7.30 -1.88
N LEU A 336 3.84 8.23 -1.31
CA LEU A 336 4.26 9.63 -1.19
C LEU A 336 5.59 9.80 -0.42
N PRO A 337 5.85 9.10 0.71
CA PRO A 337 7.13 9.21 1.40
C PRO A 337 8.34 8.84 0.53
N MET A 338 8.22 7.79 -0.28
CA MET A 338 9.28 7.37 -1.20
C MET A 338 9.50 8.41 -2.30
N PHE A 339 8.41 8.93 -2.88
CA PHE A 339 8.49 10.04 -3.85
C PHE A 339 9.17 11.26 -3.26
N LEU A 340 8.79 11.70 -2.06
CA LEU A 340 9.39 12.86 -1.40
C LEU A 340 10.89 12.68 -1.13
N ASN A 341 11.29 11.49 -0.68
CA ASN A 341 12.71 11.15 -0.50
C ASN A 341 13.47 11.23 -1.83
N ASN A 342 12.90 10.74 -2.91
CA ASN A 342 13.50 10.82 -4.23
C ASN A 342 13.50 12.25 -4.77
N ALA A 343 12.40 13.01 -4.62
CA ALA A 343 12.30 14.40 -5.03
C ALA A 343 13.38 15.29 -4.36
N SER A 344 13.73 14.99 -3.09
CA SER A 344 14.79 15.70 -2.39
C SER A 344 16.17 15.59 -3.06
N ARG A 345 16.41 14.56 -3.87
CA ARG A 345 17.69 14.35 -4.57
C ARG A 345 17.84 15.20 -5.82
N ILE A 346 16.71 15.62 -6.41
CA ILE A 346 16.67 16.48 -7.60
C ILE A 346 16.34 17.94 -7.26
N MET A 347 16.18 18.25 -5.99
CA MET A 347 16.02 19.63 -5.52
C MET A 347 17.38 20.25 -5.18
N ARG A 348 17.57 21.52 -5.55
CA ARG A 348 18.71 22.32 -5.07
C ARG A 348 18.64 22.52 -3.57
N ARG A 349 19.78 22.64 -2.94
CA ARG A 349 19.84 23.03 -1.53
C ARG A 349 19.19 24.41 -1.35
N GLY A 350 18.20 24.48 -0.45
CA GLY A 350 17.39 25.68 -0.24
C GLY A 350 16.22 25.81 -1.23
N GLY A 351 16.00 24.82 -2.09
CA GLY A 351 14.84 24.78 -2.98
C GLY A 351 13.52 24.64 -2.22
N ILE A 352 12.42 24.97 -2.89
CA ILE A 352 11.06 24.95 -2.33
C ILE A 352 10.28 23.76 -2.89
N LEU A 353 9.70 22.96 -2.00
CA LEU A 353 8.64 22.02 -2.33
C LEU A 353 7.30 22.64 -1.89
N ALA A 354 6.43 23.01 -2.85
CA ALA A 354 5.11 23.54 -2.56
C ALA A 354 4.03 22.62 -3.15
N PHE A 355 3.16 22.10 -2.30
CA PHE A 355 2.10 21.22 -2.79
C PHE A 355 0.81 21.35 -1.99
N SER A 356 -0.28 20.91 -2.61
CA SER A 356 -1.56 20.66 -1.96
C SER A 356 -1.98 19.21 -2.17
N THR A 357 -2.58 18.64 -1.13
CA THR A 357 -3.18 17.30 -1.16
C THR A 357 -4.39 17.27 -0.26
N PHE A 358 -5.15 16.18 -0.30
CA PHE A 358 -6.30 15.97 0.58
C PHE A 358 -5.88 15.16 1.80
N GLY A 359 -6.35 15.58 2.99
CA GLY A 359 -6.11 14.85 4.23
C GLY A 359 -7.10 13.70 4.43
N HIS A 360 -6.86 12.91 5.47
CA HIS A 360 -7.62 11.68 5.80
C HIS A 360 -9.12 11.90 6.07
N ASP A 361 -9.53 13.12 6.44
CA ASP A 361 -10.95 13.47 6.65
C ASP A 361 -11.69 13.86 5.36
N ASN A 362 -10.99 13.86 4.21
CA ASN A 362 -11.63 14.21 2.96
C ASN A 362 -12.69 13.17 2.59
N MET A 363 -13.90 13.65 2.26
CA MET A 363 -15.07 12.82 1.90
C MET A 363 -15.44 11.75 2.95
N LYS A 364 -15.20 12.00 4.24
CA LYS A 364 -15.48 11.03 5.30
C LYS A 364 -16.96 10.65 5.39
N GLU A 365 -17.86 11.56 5.08
CA GLU A 365 -19.31 11.30 5.04
C GLU A 365 -19.66 10.33 3.90
N LEU A 366 -19.05 10.52 2.73
CA LEU A 366 -19.22 9.62 1.60
C LEU A 366 -18.64 8.24 1.90
N SER A 367 -17.45 8.20 2.49
CA SER A 367 -16.83 6.95 2.95
C SER A 367 -17.69 6.18 3.94
N ALA A 368 -18.35 6.89 4.88
CA ALA A 368 -19.25 6.28 5.85
C ALA A 368 -20.48 5.62 5.19
N ILE A 369 -20.94 6.16 4.05
CA ILE A 369 -22.10 5.64 3.31
C ILE A 369 -21.69 4.50 2.36
N THR A 370 -20.57 4.67 1.64
CA THR A 370 -20.16 3.75 0.57
C THR A 370 -19.26 2.61 1.06
N GLY A 371 -18.70 2.74 2.27
CA GLY A 371 -17.66 1.83 2.79
C GLY A 371 -16.32 1.91 2.04
N SER A 372 -16.14 2.90 1.18
CA SER A 372 -14.97 3.09 0.32
C SER A 372 -14.46 4.52 0.39
N SER A 373 -13.13 4.68 0.47
CA SER A 373 -12.45 5.97 0.35
C SER A 373 -11.11 5.81 -0.34
N LEU A 374 -10.61 6.90 -0.92
CA LEU A 374 -9.21 6.97 -1.30
C LEU A 374 -8.32 6.95 -0.04
N ARG A 375 -7.10 6.44 -0.23
CA ARG A 375 -6.06 6.52 0.80
C ARG A 375 -5.50 7.93 0.82
N TYR A 376 -5.94 8.75 1.79
CA TYR A 376 -5.35 10.06 2.03
C TYR A 376 -4.19 9.97 3.05
N PHE A 377 -3.19 10.86 2.93
CA PHE A 377 -2.00 10.89 3.76
C PHE A 377 -2.11 11.87 4.91
#